data_99994b5c22d4b548fc08b941c65b5dad
#
_entry.id   99994b5c22d4b548fc08b941c65b5dad
#
_cell.length_a   1.000
_cell.length_b   1.000
_cell.length_c   1.000
_cell.angle_alpha   90.00
_cell.angle_beta   90.00
_cell.angle_gamma   90.00
#
_symmetry.space_group_name_H-M   'P 1'
#
loop_
_entity.id
_entity.type
_entity.pdbx_description
1 polymer ?
#
loop_
_entity_poly.entity_id
_entity_poly.type
_entity_poly.pdbx_seq_one_letter_code
_entity_poly.pdbx_strand_id
1 'polypeptide(L)'
;MTESYLSIFILGGAIALAIICMSVFFIIKATRRAKQIGMDKKIVKDTIRSSAVFSIVPSIPIVIGIGILMQSLGLAIPWIRLTVIGALQYELIAMNQAQAALGSAGDYSQEVFVATATVIMTLSIISGPLFNALFYKRYQGKLADLQEKNGRLMNTITGALLGGLLAGMLSSILVGGIFSIGSPVTDNSGITSYGEITIITLAAGLVIMGLCGVILKVFKQKWIESYALPITILGALAVAYAFTASGVFAG
;
A
#
# COMPACT_ATOMS: atom_id res chain seq x y z
N MET A 1 -18.80 -22.85 -8.96
CA MET A 1 -18.10 -21.66 -8.39
C MET A 1 -17.62 -21.83 -6.95
N THR A 2 -18.32 -22.51 -6.07
CA THR A 2 -17.95 -22.66 -4.65
C THR A 2 -16.67 -23.47 -4.38
N GLU A 3 -16.38 -24.50 -5.13
CA GLU A 3 -15.21 -25.37 -4.89
C GLU A 3 -13.87 -24.70 -5.26
N SER A 4 -13.82 -23.88 -6.33
CA SER A 4 -12.60 -23.15 -6.70
C SER A 4 -12.21 -22.11 -5.65
N TYR A 5 -13.18 -21.42 -5.06
CA TYR A 5 -12.90 -20.44 -4.00
C TYR A 5 -12.43 -21.11 -2.71
N LEU A 6 -12.94 -22.29 -2.37
CA LEU A 6 -12.52 -23.06 -1.20
C LEU A 6 -11.01 -23.38 -1.26
N SER A 7 -10.53 -23.84 -2.42
CA SER A 7 -9.09 -24.14 -2.61
C SER A 7 -8.22 -22.89 -2.41
N ILE A 8 -8.67 -21.73 -2.89
CA ILE A 8 -7.97 -20.46 -2.71
C ILE A 8 -7.93 -20.07 -1.22
N PHE A 9 -9.03 -20.22 -0.49
CA PHE A 9 -9.08 -19.91 0.95
C PHE A 9 -8.19 -20.85 1.77
N ILE A 10 -8.14 -22.15 1.44
CA ILE A 10 -7.27 -23.12 2.10
C ILE A 10 -5.79 -22.74 1.87
N LEU A 11 -5.42 -22.46 0.63
CA LEU A 11 -4.05 -22.05 0.29
C LEU A 11 -3.66 -20.75 0.98
N GLY A 12 -4.52 -19.73 0.92
CA GLY A 12 -4.30 -18.47 1.60
C GLY A 12 -4.21 -18.60 3.12
N GLY A 13 -5.05 -19.44 3.72
CA GLY A 13 -4.99 -19.77 5.14
C GLY A 13 -3.68 -20.46 5.53
N ALA A 14 -3.19 -21.38 4.72
CA ALA A 14 -1.90 -22.03 4.94
C ALA A 14 -0.73 -21.03 4.87
N ILE A 15 -0.75 -20.12 3.91
CA ILE A 15 0.25 -19.05 3.79
C ILE A 15 0.19 -18.11 5.00
N ALA A 16 -1.01 -17.68 5.41
CA ALA A 16 -1.20 -16.82 6.57
C ALA A 16 -0.67 -17.48 7.85
N LEU A 17 -0.96 -18.78 8.04
CA LEU A 17 -0.43 -19.57 9.16
C LEU A 17 1.10 -19.62 9.14
N ALA A 18 1.71 -19.87 7.99
CA ALA A 18 3.16 -19.89 7.86
C ALA A 18 3.78 -18.53 8.23
N ILE A 19 3.18 -17.42 7.80
CA ILE A 19 3.64 -16.07 8.14
C ILE A 19 3.53 -15.81 9.65
N ILE A 20 2.42 -16.22 10.28
CA ILE A 20 2.24 -16.08 11.74
C ILE A 20 3.32 -16.90 12.47
N CYS A 21 3.56 -18.14 12.08
CA CYS A 21 4.61 -18.99 12.68
C CYS A 21 6.00 -18.35 12.54
N MET A 22 6.34 -17.84 11.35
CA MET A 22 7.59 -17.12 11.12
C MET A 22 7.70 -15.87 11.99
N SER A 23 6.64 -15.07 12.10
CA SER A 23 6.61 -13.86 12.91
C SER A 23 6.85 -14.18 14.39
N VAL A 24 6.18 -15.18 14.92
CA VAL A 24 6.38 -15.65 16.31
C VAL A 24 7.82 -16.15 16.51
N PHE A 25 8.34 -16.93 15.58
CA PHE A 25 9.72 -17.39 15.62
C PHE A 25 10.71 -16.23 15.70
N PHE A 26 10.56 -15.21 14.85
CA PHE A 26 11.45 -14.05 14.86
C PHE A 26 11.33 -13.22 16.14
N ILE A 27 10.11 -13.02 16.67
CA ILE A 27 9.91 -12.33 17.95
C ILE A 27 10.64 -13.06 19.09
N ILE A 28 10.52 -14.38 19.17
CA ILE A 28 11.19 -15.19 20.19
C ILE A 28 12.72 -15.08 20.03
N LYS A 29 13.22 -15.22 18.81
CA LYS A 29 14.66 -15.12 18.51
C LYS A 29 15.22 -13.73 18.82
N ALA A 30 14.53 -12.68 18.44
CA ALA A 30 14.93 -11.30 18.73
C ALA A 30 14.95 -11.01 20.23
N THR A 31 13.92 -11.45 20.96
CA THR A 31 13.81 -11.27 22.42
C THR A 31 14.92 -12.04 23.14
N ARG A 32 15.22 -13.28 22.71
CA ARG A 32 16.36 -14.04 23.25
C ARG A 32 17.69 -13.32 23.03
N ARG A 33 17.89 -12.79 21.82
CA ARG A 33 19.13 -12.05 21.48
C ARG A 33 19.23 -10.75 22.28
N ALA A 34 18.15 -10.02 22.45
CA ALA A 34 18.11 -8.82 23.28
C ALA A 34 18.55 -9.10 24.75
N LYS A 35 18.11 -10.23 25.31
CA LYS A 35 18.56 -10.67 26.64
C LYS A 35 20.06 -11.00 26.66
N GLN A 36 20.59 -11.66 25.63
CA GLN A 36 22.00 -12.04 25.56
C GLN A 36 22.94 -10.81 25.51
N ILE A 37 22.54 -9.75 24.83
CA ILE A 37 23.32 -8.51 24.72
C ILE A 37 23.08 -7.55 25.89
N GLY A 38 22.33 -7.95 26.93
CA GLY A 38 22.07 -7.15 28.13
C GLY A 38 21.13 -5.96 27.90
N MET A 39 20.27 -5.99 26.86
CA MET A 39 19.33 -4.90 26.57
C MET A 39 18.29 -4.77 27.70
N ASP A 40 17.98 -3.54 28.11
CA ASP A 40 16.98 -3.27 29.12
C ASP A 40 15.61 -3.81 28.71
N LYS A 41 14.96 -4.53 29.61
CA LYS A 41 13.62 -5.09 29.43
C LYS A 41 12.58 -4.02 29.08
N LYS A 42 12.75 -2.79 29.60
CA LYS A 42 11.87 -1.66 29.31
C LYS A 42 11.94 -1.30 27.81
N ILE A 43 13.16 -1.19 27.27
CA ILE A 43 13.38 -0.90 25.83
C ILE A 43 12.72 -1.96 24.96
N VAL A 44 12.91 -3.25 25.28
CA VAL A 44 12.29 -4.35 24.53
C VAL A 44 10.77 -4.27 24.58
N LYS A 45 10.18 -4.02 25.73
CA LYS A 45 8.72 -3.88 25.91
C LYS A 45 8.16 -2.67 25.14
N ASP A 46 8.82 -1.53 25.23
CA ASP A 46 8.41 -0.31 24.54
C ASP A 46 8.52 -0.46 23.02
N THR A 47 9.56 -1.15 22.53
CA THR A 47 9.70 -1.50 21.10
C THR A 47 8.57 -2.40 20.61
N ILE A 48 8.23 -3.45 21.34
CA ILE A 48 7.12 -4.34 20.97
C ILE A 48 5.80 -3.57 20.96
N ARG A 49 5.55 -2.74 21.96
CA ARG A 49 4.32 -1.92 22.02
C ARG A 49 4.23 -0.92 20.87
N SER A 50 5.31 -0.21 20.60
CA SER A 50 5.36 0.72 19.46
C SER A 50 5.12 -0.01 18.15
N SER A 51 5.81 -1.12 17.90
CA SER A 51 5.65 -1.90 16.67
C SER A 51 4.21 -2.40 16.49
N ALA A 52 3.55 -2.83 17.57
CA ALA A 52 2.16 -3.26 17.52
C ALA A 52 1.22 -2.11 17.11
N VAL A 53 1.38 -0.93 17.73
CA VAL A 53 0.59 0.26 17.37
C VAL A 53 0.86 0.69 15.93
N PHE A 54 2.12 0.68 15.51
CA PHE A 54 2.52 0.99 14.14
C PHE A 54 1.93 0.02 13.10
N SER A 55 1.67 -1.22 13.48
CA SER A 55 1.08 -2.21 12.56
C SER A 55 -0.44 -2.05 12.42
N ILE A 56 -1.14 -1.62 13.48
CA ILE A 56 -2.61 -1.52 13.46
C ILE A 56 -3.08 -0.44 12.47
N VAL A 57 -2.47 0.75 12.52
CA VAL A 57 -2.97 1.89 11.74
C VAL A 57 -2.83 1.70 10.22
N PRO A 58 -1.68 1.22 9.67
CA PRO A 58 -1.59 0.89 8.26
C PRO A 58 -2.49 -0.27 7.81
N SER A 59 -2.98 -1.10 8.75
CA SER A 59 -3.91 -2.18 8.42
C SER A 59 -5.31 -1.67 8.08
N ILE A 60 -5.72 -0.51 8.56
CA ILE A 60 -7.04 0.08 8.28
C ILE A 60 -7.25 0.31 6.77
N PRO A 61 -6.35 1.01 6.04
CA PRO A 61 -6.46 1.15 4.59
C PRO A 61 -6.46 -0.19 3.84
N ILE A 62 -5.77 -1.21 4.36
CA ILE A 62 -5.75 -2.55 3.76
C ILE A 62 -7.14 -3.18 3.84
N VAL A 63 -7.79 -3.12 5.00
CA VAL A 63 -9.15 -3.67 5.19
C VAL A 63 -10.16 -2.94 4.29
N ILE A 64 -10.07 -1.61 4.22
CA ILE A 64 -10.91 -0.81 3.30
C ILE A 64 -10.62 -1.21 1.85
N GLY A 65 -9.36 -1.38 1.48
CA GLY A 65 -8.95 -1.81 0.15
C GLY A 65 -9.47 -3.19 -0.25
N ILE A 66 -9.49 -4.14 0.69
CA ILE A 66 -10.14 -5.44 0.47
C ILE A 66 -11.63 -5.22 0.14
N GLY A 67 -12.33 -4.36 0.89
CA GLY A 67 -13.74 -4.03 0.66
C GLY A 67 -14.01 -3.43 -0.72
N ILE A 68 -13.12 -2.57 -1.21
CA ILE A 68 -13.21 -1.97 -2.55
C ILE A 68 -13.00 -3.04 -3.63
N LEU A 69 -11.89 -3.76 -3.57
CA LEU A 69 -11.52 -4.73 -4.59
C LEU A 69 -12.44 -5.96 -4.62
N MET A 70 -13.07 -6.31 -3.50
CA MET A 70 -13.93 -7.50 -3.45
C MET A 70 -15.21 -7.33 -4.28
N GLN A 71 -15.63 -6.11 -4.56
CA GLN A 71 -16.80 -5.84 -5.40
C GLN A 71 -16.57 -6.31 -6.84
N SER A 72 -15.34 -6.16 -7.34
CA SER A 72 -14.96 -6.53 -8.71
C SER A 72 -14.29 -7.91 -8.82
N LEU A 73 -13.53 -8.33 -7.80
CA LEU A 73 -12.69 -9.55 -7.86
C LEU A 73 -13.18 -10.68 -6.93
N GLY A 74 -14.25 -10.46 -6.18
CA GLY A 74 -14.66 -11.37 -5.10
C GLY A 74 -13.73 -11.27 -3.89
N LEU A 75 -14.09 -11.90 -2.77
CA LEU A 75 -13.35 -11.75 -1.50
C LEU A 75 -12.00 -12.45 -1.48
N ALA A 76 -11.89 -13.63 -2.09
CA ALA A 76 -10.73 -14.50 -1.94
C ALA A 76 -9.43 -13.89 -2.48
N ILE A 77 -9.49 -13.29 -3.66
CA ILE A 77 -8.31 -12.74 -4.36
C ILE A 77 -7.76 -11.49 -3.64
N PRO A 78 -8.56 -10.44 -3.38
CA PRO A 78 -8.06 -9.27 -2.68
C PRO A 78 -7.55 -9.59 -1.26
N TRP A 79 -8.23 -10.49 -0.55
CA TRP A 79 -7.81 -10.90 0.78
C TRP A 79 -6.39 -11.48 0.79
N ILE A 80 -6.10 -12.47 -0.06
CA ILE A 80 -4.77 -13.07 -0.13
C ILE A 80 -3.73 -12.05 -0.58
N ARG A 81 -4.04 -11.29 -1.60
CA ARG A 81 -3.08 -10.37 -2.21
C ARG A 81 -2.71 -9.22 -1.28
N LEU A 82 -3.68 -8.56 -0.68
CA LEU A 82 -3.41 -7.41 0.20
C LEU A 82 -2.85 -7.81 1.56
N THR A 83 -3.09 -9.03 2.03
CA THR A 83 -2.53 -9.51 3.30
C THR A 83 -1.13 -10.08 3.18
N VAL A 84 -0.72 -10.55 2.01
CA VAL A 84 0.57 -11.26 1.85
C VAL A 84 1.61 -10.43 1.09
N ILE A 85 1.29 -9.95 -0.09
CA ILE A 85 2.30 -9.37 -1.00
C ILE A 85 1.87 -8.02 -1.56
N GLY A 86 0.56 -7.79 -1.72
CA GLY A 86 0.01 -6.64 -2.44
C GLY A 86 0.04 -5.34 -1.64
N ALA A 87 0.02 -4.25 -2.38
CA ALA A 87 -0.32 -2.93 -1.87
C ALA A 87 -1.52 -2.40 -2.66
N LEU A 88 -2.51 -1.87 -1.96
CA LEU A 88 -3.78 -1.43 -2.55
C LEU A 88 -3.60 -0.59 -3.83
N GLN A 89 -2.66 0.35 -3.82
CA GLN A 89 -2.40 1.24 -4.95
C GLN A 89 -2.01 0.48 -6.23
N TYR A 90 -1.11 -0.50 -6.11
CA TYR A 90 -0.67 -1.30 -7.26
C TYR A 90 -1.76 -2.23 -7.75
N GLU A 91 -2.54 -2.79 -6.84
CA GLU A 91 -3.65 -3.68 -7.18
C GLU A 91 -4.77 -2.93 -7.90
N LEU A 92 -5.10 -1.71 -7.46
CA LEU A 92 -6.08 -0.85 -8.14
C LEU A 92 -5.60 -0.46 -9.55
N ILE A 93 -4.34 -0.06 -9.70
CA ILE A 93 -3.77 0.27 -11.02
C ILE A 93 -3.83 -0.95 -11.94
N ALA A 94 -3.42 -2.12 -11.46
CA ALA A 94 -3.44 -3.34 -12.26
C ALA A 94 -4.87 -3.77 -12.64
N MET A 95 -5.82 -3.62 -11.73
CA MET A 95 -7.24 -3.87 -11.99
C MET A 95 -7.78 -2.93 -13.07
N ASN A 96 -7.51 -1.63 -12.95
CA ASN A 96 -7.96 -0.64 -13.92
C ASN A 96 -7.33 -0.87 -15.31
N GLN A 97 -6.06 -1.29 -15.36
CA GLN A 97 -5.41 -1.65 -16.62
C GLN A 97 -6.04 -2.91 -17.27
N ALA A 98 -6.38 -3.92 -16.45
CA ALA A 98 -7.08 -5.10 -16.93
C ALA A 98 -8.46 -4.73 -17.52
N GLN A 99 -9.18 -3.85 -16.83
CA GLN A 99 -10.47 -3.36 -17.25
C GLN A 99 -10.39 -2.56 -18.56
N ALA A 100 -9.42 -1.65 -18.67
CA ALA A 100 -9.19 -0.87 -19.89
C ALA A 100 -8.81 -1.77 -21.09
N ALA A 101 -7.96 -2.76 -20.87
CA ALA A 101 -7.54 -3.71 -21.91
C ALA A 101 -8.70 -4.58 -22.39
N LEU A 102 -9.54 -5.08 -21.49
CA LEU A 102 -10.69 -5.90 -21.84
C LEU A 102 -11.81 -5.06 -22.46
N GLY A 103 -12.08 -3.86 -21.96
CA GLY A 103 -13.07 -2.94 -22.50
C GLY A 103 -12.77 -2.54 -23.96
N SER A 104 -11.49 -2.46 -24.33
CA SER A 104 -11.08 -2.23 -25.73
C SER A 104 -11.22 -3.47 -26.63
N ALA A 105 -11.29 -4.67 -26.04
CA ALA A 105 -11.45 -5.93 -26.76
C ALA A 105 -12.92 -6.32 -27.03
N GLY A 106 -13.88 -5.66 -26.37
CA GLY A 106 -15.32 -5.91 -26.49
C GLY A 106 -15.96 -6.43 -25.22
N ASP A 107 -17.14 -7.05 -25.33
CA ASP A 107 -17.84 -7.63 -24.20
C ASP A 107 -17.09 -8.82 -23.60
N TYR A 108 -16.95 -8.83 -22.28
CA TYR A 108 -16.27 -9.89 -21.54
C TYR A 108 -17.08 -10.35 -20.32
N SER A 109 -16.92 -11.62 -19.96
CA SER A 109 -17.55 -12.14 -18.74
C SER A 109 -16.76 -11.73 -17.49
N GLN A 110 -17.46 -11.68 -16.35
CA GLN A 110 -16.83 -11.39 -15.04
C GLN A 110 -15.68 -12.38 -14.74
N GLU A 111 -15.79 -13.62 -15.15
CA GLU A 111 -14.75 -14.62 -14.93
C GLU A 111 -13.48 -14.30 -15.72
N VAL A 112 -13.61 -13.86 -16.96
CA VAL A 112 -12.47 -13.42 -17.81
C VAL A 112 -11.82 -12.19 -17.19
N PHE A 113 -12.60 -11.25 -16.68
CA PHE A 113 -12.07 -10.07 -15.98
C PHE A 113 -11.24 -10.46 -14.75
N VAL A 114 -11.80 -11.28 -13.86
CA VAL A 114 -11.12 -11.73 -12.64
C VAL A 114 -9.84 -12.48 -12.95
N ALA A 115 -9.86 -13.37 -13.96
CA ALA A 115 -8.68 -14.11 -14.38
C ALA A 115 -7.60 -13.16 -14.95
N THR A 116 -7.97 -12.26 -15.85
CA THR A 116 -7.04 -11.32 -16.48
C THR A 116 -6.45 -10.36 -15.46
N ALA A 117 -7.27 -9.76 -14.60
CA ALA A 117 -6.82 -8.90 -13.53
C ALA A 117 -5.82 -9.62 -12.60
N THR A 118 -6.13 -10.84 -12.19
CA THR A 118 -5.26 -11.64 -11.31
C THR A 118 -3.90 -11.93 -11.97
N VAL A 119 -3.89 -12.25 -13.27
CA VAL A 119 -2.64 -12.47 -14.01
C VAL A 119 -1.81 -11.19 -14.12
N ILE A 120 -2.42 -10.07 -14.50
CA ILE A 120 -1.73 -8.78 -14.59
C ILE A 120 -1.15 -8.37 -13.23
N MET A 121 -1.95 -8.44 -12.19
CA MET A 121 -1.52 -8.17 -10.81
C MET A 121 -0.34 -9.03 -10.39
N THR A 122 -0.34 -10.32 -10.75
CA THR A 122 0.72 -11.27 -10.38
C THR A 122 2.00 -10.99 -11.15
N LEU A 123 1.92 -10.80 -12.46
CA LEU A 123 3.08 -10.54 -13.31
C LEU A 123 3.75 -9.20 -12.96
N SER A 124 2.97 -8.17 -12.64
CA SER A 124 3.51 -6.87 -12.26
C SER A 124 4.33 -6.90 -10.97
N ILE A 125 3.92 -7.70 -9.99
CA ILE A 125 4.61 -7.78 -8.68
C ILE A 125 5.81 -8.73 -8.72
N ILE A 126 5.72 -9.87 -9.45
CA ILE A 126 6.75 -10.90 -9.40
C ILE A 126 8.09 -10.46 -10.02
N SER A 127 8.06 -9.48 -10.90
CA SER A 127 9.25 -8.98 -11.62
C SER A 127 10.36 -8.48 -10.69
N GLY A 128 10.02 -7.73 -9.65
CA GLY A 128 10.97 -7.20 -8.67
C GLY A 128 11.68 -8.28 -7.84
N PRO A 129 10.94 -9.13 -7.12
CA PRO A 129 11.51 -10.25 -6.39
C PRO A 129 12.31 -11.20 -7.27
N LEU A 130 11.84 -11.50 -8.49
CA LEU A 130 12.55 -12.36 -9.43
C LEU A 130 13.88 -11.76 -9.86
N PHE A 131 13.88 -10.48 -10.25
CA PHE A 131 15.13 -9.75 -10.57
C PHE A 131 16.10 -9.78 -9.38
N ASN A 132 15.59 -9.54 -8.20
CA ASN A 132 16.39 -9.56 -6.97
C ASN A 132 16.97 -10.96 -6.71
N ALA A 133 16.17 -12.01 -6.81
CA ALA A 133 16.63 -13.38 -6.61
C ALA A 133 17.72 -13.79 -7.61
N LEU A 134 17.62 -13.37 -8.87
CA LEU A 134 18.57 -13.73 -9.92
C LEU A 134 19.84 -12.89 -9.89
N PHE A 135 19.74 -11.60 -9.61
CA PHE A 135 20.85 -10.66 -9.81
C PHE A 135 21.45 -10.12 -8.50
N TYR A 136 20.84 -10.35 -7.34
CA TYR A 136 21.27 -9.79 -6.05
C TYR A 136 22.76 -10.03 -5.77
N LYS A 137 23.23 -11.26 -5.93
CA LYS A 137 24.64 -11.60 -5.69
C LYS A 137 25.62 -10.83 -6.58
N ARG A 138 25.18 -10.46 -7.81
CA ARG A 138 26.06 -9.76 -8.77
C ARG A 138 26.16 -8.27 -8.48
N TYR A 139 25.09 -7.63 -8.05
CA TYR A 139 25.11 -6.19 -7.83
C TYR A 139 25.38 -5.78 -6.38
N GLN A 140 25.13 -6.66 -5.41
CA GLN A 140 25.35 -6.37 -3.99
C GLN A 140 26.77 -5.91 -3.68
N GLY A 141 27.79 -6.63 -4.20
CA GLY A 141 29.18 -6.24 -4.02
C GLY A 141 29.50 -4.86 -4.59
N LYS A 142 29.04 -4.60 -5.83
CA LYS A 142 29.23 -3.30 -6.48
C LYS A 142 28.52 -2.16 -5.76
N LEU A 143 27.33 -2.41 -5.23
CA LEU A 143 26.59 -1.45 -4.42
C LEU A 143 27.30 -1.13 -3.09
N ALA A 144 27.81 -2.15 -2.41
CA ALA A 144 28.59 -1.98 -1.18
C ALA A 144 29.87 -1.18 -1.44
N ASP A 145 30.62 -1.50 -2.49
CA ASP A 145 31.81 -0.77 -2.90
C ASP A 145 31.53 0.68 -3.27
N LEU A 146 30.42 0.93 -3.97
CA LEU A 146 30.00 2.30 -4.32
C LEU A 146 29.58 3.09 -3.07
N GLN A 147 28.91 2.44 -2.13
CA GLN A 147 28.51 3.07 -0.88
C GLN A 147 29.71 3.39 0.01
N GLU A 148 30.71 2.54 0.04
CA GLU A 148 31.94 2.76 0.77
C GLU A 148 32.82 3.87 0.12
N LYS A 149 32.92 3.88 -1.22
CA LYS A 149 33.72 4.88 -1.96
C LYS A 149 33.06 6.25 -2.05
N ASN A 150 31.75 6.31 -2.23
CA ASN A 150 30.98 7.53 -2.47
C ASN A 150 29.58 7.47 -1.87
N GLY A 151 29.46 7.24 -0.55
CA GLY A 151 28.18 7.11 0.14
C GLY A 151 27.25 8.31 -0.05
N ARG A 152 27.80 9.52 -0.17
CA ARG A 152 27.01 10.73 -0.44
C ARG A 152 26.34 10.69 -1.83
N LEU A 153 27.09 10.30 -2.86
CA LEU A 153 26.55 10.16 -4.23
C LEU A 153 25.49 9.05 -4.28
N MET A 154 25.75 7.91 -3.65
CA MET A 154 24.83 6.79 -3.60
C MET A 154 23.50 7.16 -2.92
N ASN A 155 23.56 7.85 -1.78
CA ASN A 155 22.36 8.34 -1.08
C ASN A 155 21.59 9.35 -1.92
N THR A 156 22.29 10.24 -2.64
CA THR A 156 21.65 11.21 -3.53
C THR A 156 20.95 10.52 -4.70
N ILE A 157 21.61 9.56 -5.36
CA ILE A 157 20.99 8.80 -6.47
C ILE A 157 19.79 7.97 -5.97
N THR A 158 19.94 7.26 -4.87
CA THR A 158 18.85 6.47 -4.29
C THR A 158 17.67 7.37 -3.90
N GLY A 159 17.94 8.50 -3.28
CA GLY A 159 16.91 9.48 -2.92
C GLY A 159 16.22 10.08 -4.14
N ALA A 160 16.96 10.42 -5.20
CA ALA A 160 16.41 10.94 -6.45
C ALA A 160 15.56 9.89 -7.18
N LEU A 161 16.01 8.63 -7.24
CA LEU A 161 15.24 7.54 -7.84
C LEU A 161 13.95 7.28 -7.07
N LEU A 162 14.02 7.19 -5.75
CA LEU A 162 12.84 6.98 -4.90
C LEU A 162 11.86 8.15 -5.01
N GLY A 163 12.37 9.38 -4.95
CA GLY A 163 11.58 10.59 -5.09
C GLY A 163 10.92 10.70 -6.47
N GLY A 164 11.66 10.40 -7.54
CA GLY A 164 11.16 10.38 -8.91
C GLY A 164 10.07 9.32 -9.12
N LEU A 165 10.26 8.12 -8.56
CA LEU A 165 9.28 7.04 -8.63
C LEU A 165 7.98 7.42 -7.89
N LEU A 166 8.09 7.96 -6.68
CA LEU A 166 6.94 8.45 -5.92
C LEU A 166 6.23 9.61 -6.63
N ALA A 167 6.99 10.57 -7.16
CA ALA A 167 6.43 11.68 -7.90
C ALA A 167 5.71 11.22 -9.17
N GLY A 168 6.27 10.27 -9.91
CA GLY A 168 5.64 9.68 -11.09
C GLY A 168 4.34 8.94 -10.75
N MET A 169 4.32 8.17 -9.68
CA MET A 169 3.12 7.47 -9.23
C MET A 169 2.03 8.46 -8.78
N LEU A 170 2.39 9.49 -8.00
CA LEU A 170 1.47 10.54 -7.58
C LEU A 170 0.93 11.32 -8.78
N SER A 171 1.78 11.66 -9.75
CA SER A 171 1.36 12.34 -10.98
C SER A 171 0.35 11.53 -11.78
N SER A 172 0.53 10.22 -11.89
CA SER A 172 -0.41 9.33 -12.57
C SER A 172 -1.79 9.33 -11.90
N ILE A 173 -1.84 9.28 -10.56
CA ILE A 173 -3.10 9.35 -9.80
C ILE A 173 -3.76 10.72 -9.94
N LEU A 174 -2.96 11.80 -9.86
CA LEU A 174 -3.46 13.17 -10.00
C LEU A 174 -4.02 13.46 -11.37
N VAL A 175 -3.34 12.99 -12.43
CA VAL A 175 -3.81 13.15 -13.81
C VAL A 175 -5.18 12.49 -13.98
N GLY A 176 -5.36 11.26 -13.50
CA GLY A 176 -6.65 10.58 -13.51
C GLY A 176 -7.73 11.34 -12.72
N GLY A 177 -7.40 11.87 -11.55
CA GLY A 177 -8.30 12.68 -10.73
C GLY A 177 -8.65 14.03 -11.35
N ILE A 178 -7.68 14.74 -11.92
CA ILE A 178 -7.90 16.06 -12.55
C ILE A 178 -8.77 15.95 -13.80
N PHE A 179 -8.55 14.93 -14.63
CA PHE A 179 -9.36 14.74 -15.84
C PHE A 179 -10.81 14.31 -15.55
N SER A 180 -11.14 13.88 -14.34
CA SER A 180 -12.50 13.58 -13.92
C SER A 180 -13.24 14.77 -13.27
N ILE A 181 -12.65 16.00 -13.28
CA ILE A 181 -13.33 17.22 -12.84
C ILE A 181 -14.49 17.54 -13.78
N GLY A 182 -15.69 17.73 -13.23
CA GLY A 182 -16.89 18.05 -14.00
C GLY A 182 -17.46 16.88 -14.81
N SER A 183 -16.82 15.73 -14.79
CA SER A 183 -17.30 14.50 -15.48
C SER A 183 -17.06 13.31 -14.58
N PRO A 184 -18.02 12.96 -13.72
CA PRO A 184 -17.83 11.81 -12.83
C PRO A 184 -17.60 10.54 -13.64
N VAL A 185 -16.55 9.81 -13.29
CA VAL A 185 -16.22 8.53 -13.90
C VAL A 185 -16.80 7.43 -13.03
N THR A 186 -17.80 6.74 -13.56
CA THR A 186 -18.35 5.56 -12.91
C THR A 186 -17.60 4.33 -13.38
N ASP A 187 -16.99 3.63 -12.46
CA ASP A 187 -16.36 2.34 -12.70
C ASP A 187 -17.41 1.26 -12.97
N ASN A 188 -17.02 0.15 -13.64
CA ASN A 188 -17.90 -1.00 -13.86
C ASN A 188 -18.43 -1.64 -12.57
N SER A 189 -17.82 -1.32 -11.44
CA SER A 189 -18.29 -1.68 -10.09
C SER A 189 -19.43 -0.78 -9.58
N GLY A 190 -19.88 0.22 -10.38
CA GLY A 190 -20.89 1.19 -9.96
C GLY A 190 -20.36 2.27 -8.99
N ILE A 191 -19.04 2.34 -8.76
CA ILE A 191 -18.44 3.36 -7.92
C ILE A 191 -18.16 4.59 -8.78
N THR A 192 -18.81 5.70 -8.43
CA THR A 192 -18.60 6.98 -9.10
C THR A 192 -17.47 7.76 -8.41
N SER A 193 -16.44 8.07 -9.17
CA SER A 193 -15.31 8.90 -8.73
C SER A 193 -15.49 10.33 -9.20
N TYR A 194 -15.45 11.27 -8.26
CA TYR A 194 -15.51 12.71 -8.52
C TYR A 194 -14.09 13.28 -8.41
N GLY A 195 -13.60 13.94 -9.46
CA GLY A 195 -12.25 14.51 -9.49
C GLY A 195 -12.05 15.61 -8.45
N GLU A 196 -13.10 16.37 -8.15
CA GLU A 196 -13.12 17.40 -7.12
C GLU A 196 -12.82 16.82 -5.74
N ILE A 197 -13.42 15.68 -5.39
CA ILE A 197 -13.19 14.99 -4.11
C ILE A 197 -11.72 14.53 -4.03
N THR A 198 -11.15 14.05 -5.13
CA THR A 198 -9.74 13.63 -5.18
C THR A 198 -8.81 14.79 -4.84
N ILE A 199 -9.05 15.97 -5.43
CA ILE A 199 -8.22 17.17 -5.20
C ILE A 199 -8.39 17.67 -3.77
N ILE A 200 -9.62 17.74 -3.26
CA ILE A 200 -9.90 18.16 -1.88
C ILE A 200 -9.24 17.22 -0.88
N THR A 201 -9.32 15.92 -1.11
CA THR A 201 -8.69 14.90 -0.26
C THR A 201 -7.17 15.03 -0.25
N LEU A 202 -6.56 15.28 -1.42
CA LEU A 202 -5.14 15.53 -1.54
C LEU A 202 -4.73 16.81 -0.79
N ALA A 203 -5.46 17.91 -0.98
CA ALA A 203 -5.19 19.17 -0.30
C ALA A 203 -5.33 19.02 1.22
N ALA A 204 -6.36 18.33 1.69
CA ALA A 204 -6.54 18.03 3.11
C ALA A 204 -5.37 17.20 3.66
N GLY A 205 -4.94 16.17 2.94
CA GLY A 205 -3.77 15.37 3.33
C GLY A 205 -2.50 16.20 3.42
N LEU A 206 -2.24 17.08 2.45
CA LEU A 206 -1.08 17.99 2.47
C LEU A 206 -1.13 18.96 3.66
N VAL A 207 -2.29 19.52 3.96
CA VAL A 207 -2.48 20.44 5.10
C VAL A 207 -2.25 19.70 6.41
N ILE A 208 -2.85 18.53 6.60
CA ILE A 208 -2.71 17.73 7.84
C ILE A 208 -1.25 17.32 8.03
N MET A 209 -0.59 16.82 6.99
CA MET A 209 0.83 16.44 7.06
C MET A 209 1.72 17.65 7.34
N GLY A 210 1.43 18.80 6.71
CA GLY A 210 2.12 20.06 6.97
C GLY A 210 1.98 20.52 8.42
N LEU A 211 0.78 20.45 8.99
CA LEU A 211 0.52 20.75 10.40
C LEU A 211 1.29 19.81 11.33
N CYS A 212 1.28 18.50 11.03
CA CYS A 212 2.08 17.52 11.78
C CYS A 212 3.58 17.87 11.73
N GLY A 213 4.09 18.27 10.54
CA GLY A 213 5.48 18.70 10.37
C GLY A 213 5.83 19.97 11.16
N VAL A 214 4.93 20.96 11.18
CA VAL A 214 5.08 22.17 11.99
C VAL A 214 5.09 21.84 13.50
N ILE A 215 4.17 21.01 13.94
CA ILE A 215 4.11 20.58 15.36
C ILE A 215 5.39 19.83 15.75
N LEU A 216 5.88 18.96 14.89
CA LEU A 216 7.13 18.24 15.10
C LEU A 216 8.32 19.20 15.24
N LYS A 217 8.41 20.19 14.35
CA LYS A 217 9.55 21.14 14.29
C LYS A 217 9.47 22.19 15.40
N VAL A 218 8.30 22.75 15.67
CA VAL A 218 8.10 23.84 16.63
C VAL A 218 7.96 23.32 18.06
N PHE A 219 7.09 22.34 18.28
CA PHE A 219 6.79 21.81 19.61
C PHE A 219 7.69 20.63 20.00
N LYS A 220 8.57 20.14 19.09
CA LYS A 220 9.51 19.03 19.32
C LYS A 220 8.86 17.76 19.90
N GLN A 221 7.61 17.55 19.57
CA GLN A 221 6.78 16.43 20.03
C GLN A 221 7.10 15.16 19.23
N LYS A 222 8.10 14.40 19.63
CA LYS A 222 8.59 13.20 18.93
C LYS A 222 7.53 12.11 18.69
N TRP A 223 6.48 12.06 19.51
CA TRP A 223 5.42 11.07 19.30
C TRP A 223 4.65 11.31 17.99
N ILE A 224 4.54 12.56 17.53
CA ILE A 224 3.86 12.91 16.28
C ILE A 224 4.60 12.35 15.07
N GLU A 225 5.95 12.25 15.11
CA GLU A 225 6.73 11.62 14.04
C GLU A 225 6.22 10.22 13.69
N SER A 226 5.85 9.47 14.72
CA SER A 226 5.33 8.11 14.60
C SER A 226 3.87 8.03 14.11
N TYR A 227 3.07 9.04 14.42
CA TYR A 227 1.63 9.04 14.15
C TYR A 227 1.21 9.99 13.02
N ALA A 228 2.12 10.78 12.46
CA ALA A 228 1.82 11.75 11.41
C ALA A 228 1.15 11.11 10.18
N LEU A 229 1.71 10.00 9.69
CA LEU A 229 1.16 9.28 8.54
C LEU A 229 -0.25 8.71 8.82
N PRO A 230 -0.47 7.98 9.92
CA PRO A 230 -1.80 7.54 10.31
C PRO A 230 -2.83 8.65 10.45
N ILE A 231 -2.47 9.73 11.13
CA ILE A 231 -3.35 10.90 11.33
C ILE A 231 -3.73 11.52 9.97
N THR A 232 -2.74 11.64 9.08
CA THR A 232 -2.98 12.19 7.74
C THR A 232 -3.91 11.31 6.92
N ILE A 233 -3.71 9.99 6.93
CA ILE A 233 -4.57 9.05 6.19
C ILE A 233 -6.01 9.09 6.71
N LEU A 234 -6.19 8.98 8.03
CA LEU A 234 -7.52 8.99 8.64
C LEU A 234 -8.21 10.35 8.48
N GLY A 235 -7.47 11.45 8.63
CA GLY A 235 -7.99 12.80 8.43
C GLY A 235 -8.42 13.05 6.99
N ALA A 236 -7.59 12.68 6.01
CA ALA A 236 -7.92 12.81 4.60
C ALA A 236 -9.12 11.93 4.21
N LEU A 237 -9.20 10.70 4.75
CA LEU A 237 -10.34 9.81 4.54
C LEU A 237 -11.63 10.38 5.14
N ALA A 238 -11.58 10.95 6.35
CA ALA A 238 -12.72 11.59 6.97
C ALA A 238 -13.23 12.79 6.16
N VAL A 239 -12.32 13.60 5.61
CA VAL A 239 -12.66 14.71 4.71
C VAL A 239 -13.32 14.18 3.43
N ALA A 240 -12.74 13.17 2.78
CA ALA A 240 -13.31 12.55 1.60
C ALA A 240 -14.73 12.03 1.87
N TYR A 241 -14.92 11.32 2.97
CA TYR A 241 -16.23 10.80 3.37
C TYR A 241 -17.24 11.92 3.63
N ALA A 242 -16.84 12.98 4.33
CA ALA A 242 -17.72 14.11 4.62
C ALA A 242 -18.22 14.80 3.34
N PHE A 243 -17.34 15.02 2.36
CA PHE A 243 -17.72 15.61 1.07
C PHE A 243 -18.58 14.66 0.22
N THR A 244 -18.30 13.37 0.23
CA THR A 244 -19.13 12.37 -0.46
C THR A 244 -20.51 12.30 0.18
N ALA A 245 -20.59 12.25 1.52
CA ALA A 245 -21.86 12.17 2.25
C ALA A 245 -22.70 13.44 2.16
N SER A 246 -22.07 14.61 2.01
CA SER A 246 -22.78 15.90 1.85
C SER A 246 -23.44 16.06 0.47
N GLY A 247 -23.10 15.21 -0.51
CA GLY A 247 -23.64 15.27 -1.87
C GLY A 247 -23.30 16.55 -2.65
N VAL A 248 -22.35 17.35 -2.17
CA VAL A 248 -22.00 18.67 -2.76
C VAL A 248 -21.61 18.55 -4.24
N PHE A 249 -21.07 17.41 -4.66
CA PHE A 249 -20.63 17.15 -6.04
C PHE A 249 -21.49 16.12 -6.76
N ALA A 250 -22.60 15.67 -6.15
CA ALA A 250 -23.54 14.68 -6.72
C ALA A 250 -24.74 15.33 -7.44
N GLY A 251 -24.60 16.63 -7.84
CA GLY A 251 -25.64 17.39 -8.53
C GLY A 251 -25.57 17.28 -10.04
#